data_ef294e6b5f7e86ce5a2af8408107980c
#
_entry.id   ef294e6b5f7e86ce5a2af8408107980c
#
_cell.length_a   1.000
_cell.length_b   1.000
_cell.length_c   1.000
_cell.angle_alpha   90.00
_cell.angle_beta   90.00
_cell.angle_gamma   90.00
#
_symmetry.space_group_name_H-M   'P 1'
#
loop_
_entity.id
_entity.type
_entity.pdbx_description
1 polymer ?
#
loop_
_entity_poly.entity_id
_entity_poly.type
_entity_poly.pdbx_seq_one_letter_code
_entity_poly.pdbx_strand_id
1 'polypeptide(L)'
;MHPIATAVVAAFAVFAPAAAQEPARTARIERIDPALDTLIAADAPIERVATGFGFTEGPLWHDGKLWFSDVVGDKLRTVDRAGKVTELLANSGGLANPPAGASIGSNGLIPDRDGSVLMAQMGARQIVRVDAAGKVTPFLSAYQGKRLNSPNDLVYAPDGALWFTDPPFGLFNGMDKDPKKELPNNPVFRYAGGKLDAVITDLKLPNGIGLSPKGDTLYIADYGQATIFAYKVARDGAVSDRRSFFTFPKGPGGGADGLKVDLRGNVWATGPGGIWIFSPAGKTLGRIHMPETAANLAFGEQGDALWITASTSIYRVPIKGVGALPMFAR
;
A
#
# COMPACT_ATOMS: atom_id res chain seq x y z
N MET A 1 -40.40 -8.89 -48.19
CA MET A 1 -40.75 -8.52 -46.81
C MET A 1 -39.98 -9.42 -45.88
N HIS A 2 -38.90 -8.91 -45.27
CA HIS A 2 -38.11 -9.66 -44.29
C HIS A 2 -38.47 -9.09 -42.91
N PRO A 3 -38.71 -9.91 -41.90
CA PRO A 3 -38.99 -9.43 -40.57
C PRO A 3 -37.66 -9.03 -39.86
N ILE A 4 -37.65 -7.82 -39.31
CA ILE A 4 -36.59 -7.29 -38.46
C ILE A 4 -36.76 -7.97 -37.09
N ALA A 5 -35.76 -8.75 -36.69
CA ALA A 5 -35.70 -9.33 -35.36
C ALA A 5 -35.12 -8.28 -34.37
N THR A 6 -35.99 -7.80 -33.48
CA THR A 6 -35.60 -6.89 -32.40
C THR A 6 -34.94 -7.73 -31.29
N ALA A 7 -33.63 -7.57 -31.13
CA ALA A 7 -32.90 -8.16 -30.03
C ALA A 7 -33.18 -7.38 -28.73
N VAL A 8 -33.89 -7.99 -27.81
CA VAL A 8 -34.07 -7.48 -26.43
C VAL A 8 -32.79 -7.77 -25.66
N VAL A 9 -32.01 -6.74 -25.41
CA VAL A 9 -30.88 -6.83 -24.47
C VAL A 9 -31.43 -6.77 -23.04
N ALA A 10 -31.53 -7.95 -22.41
CA ALA A 10 -31.83 -8.03 -20.99
C ALA A 10 -30.62 -7.56 -20.18
N ALA A 11 -30.70 -6.35 -19.61
CA ALA A 11 -29.74 -5.87 -18.62
C ALA A 11 -29.91 -6.67 -17.32
N PHE A 12 -29.04 -7.62 -17.06
CA PHE A 12 -28.91 -8.23 -15.75
C PHE A 12 -28.27 -7.22 -14.79
N ALA A 13 -29.12 -6.55 -14.03
CA ALA A 13 -28.67 -5.82 -12.83
C ALA A 13 -28.20 -6.89 -11.82
N VAL A 14 -26.89 -7.06 -11.70
CA VAL A 14 -26.30 -7.81 -10.59
C VAL A 14 -26.51 -6.96 -9.35
N PHE A 15 -27.59 -7.22 -8.61
CA PHE A 15 -27.73 -6.76 -7.24
C PHE A 15 -26.61 -7.45 -6.44
N ALA A 16 -25.54 -6.72 -6.14
CA ALA A 16 -24.64 -7.12 -5.06
C ALA A 16 -25.50 -7.26 -3.80
N PRO A 17 -25.46 -8.39 -3.06
CA PRO A 17 -26.16 -8.49 -1.79
C PRO A 17 -25.66 -7.35 -0.93
N ALA A 18 -26.59 -6.60 -0.28
CA ALA A 18 -26.26 -5.62 0.72
C ALA A 18 -25.33 -6.30 1.72
N ALA A 19 -24.06 -5.86 1.76
CA ALA A 19 -23.09 -6.39 2.69
C ALA A 19 -23.72 -6.24 4.07
N ALA A 20 -23.93 -7.35 4.78
CA ALA A 20 -24.39 -7.34 6.16
C ALA A 20 -23.44 -6.38 6.89
N GLN A 21 -24.01 -5.34 7.50
CA GLN A 21 -23.26 -4.31 8.20
C GLN A 21 -22.54 -5.01 9.35
N GLU A 22 -21.22 -5.22 9.18
CA GLU A 22 -20.43 -5.82 10.24
C GLU A 22 -20.59 -4.98 11.51
N PRO A 23 -20.67 -5.62 12.70
CA PRO A 23 -20.78 -4.88 13.95
C PRO A 23 -19.64 -3.87 14.04
N ALA A 24 -19.97 -2.63 14.46
CA ALA A 24 -19.00 -1.55 14.57
C ALA A 24 -17.81 -2.01 15.43
N ARG A 25 -16.64 -2.13 14.79
CA ARG A 25 -15.42 -2.55 15.48
C ARG A 25 -14.92 -1.38 16.33
N THR A 26 -14.59 -1.65 17.57
CA THR A 26 -14.05 -0.63 18.47
C THR A 26 -12.53 -0.54 18.26
N ALA A 27 -12.04 0.70 18.05
CA ALA A 27 -10.62 0.96 18.01
C ALA A 27 -10.00 0.66 19.40
N ARG A 28 -8.99 -0.20 19.45
CA ARG A 28 -8.26 -0.54 20.69
C ARG A 28 -6.91 -1.15 20.40
N ILE A 29 -5.98 -1.05 21.34
CA ILE A 29 -4.68 -1.70 21.31
C ILE A 29 -4.76 -2.99 22.12
N GLU A 30 -4.43 -4.10 21.49
CA GLU A 30 -4.33 -5.42 22.12
C GLU A 30 -2.85 -5.75 22.35
N ARG A 31 -2.51 -5.96 23.63
CA ARG A 31 -1.17 -6.38 24.05
C ARG A 31 -1.09 -7.88 24.14
N ILE A 32 -0.21 -8.48 23.32
CA ILE A 32 0.04 -9.92 23.31
C ILE A 32 1.37 -10.21 24.01
N ASP A 33 2.34 -9.32 23.84
CA ASP A 33 3.67 -9.43 24.46
C ASP A 33 4.05 -8.12 25.15
N PRO A 34 4.69 -8.15 26.35
CA PRO A 34 5.15 -6.96 27.04
C PRO A 34 6.11 -6.06 26.24
N ALA A 35 6.81 -6.61 25.24
CA ALA A 35 7.69 -5.83 24.38
C ALA A 35 6.92 -4.74 23.59
N LEU A 36 5.60 -4.88 23.38
CA LEU A 36 4.78 -3.85 22.75
C LEU A 36 4.83 -2.54 23.54
N ASP A 37 4.96 -2.60 24.87
CA ASP A 37 4.99 -1.40 25.72
C ASP A 37 6.22 -0.52 25.45
N THR A 38 7.25 -1.06 24.80
CA THR A 38 8.40 -0.28 24.33
C THR A 38 8.14 0.47 23.01
N LEU A 39 7.03 0.15 22.32
CA LEU A 39 6.67 0.69 21.01
C LEU A 39 5.47 1.64 21.12
N ILE A 40 4.46 1.29 21.91
CA ILE A 40 3.21 2.04 22.06
C ILE A 40 2.87 2.18 23.55
N ALA A 41 2.46 3.36 23.99
CA ALA A 41 1.98 3.55 25.35
C ALA A 41 0.66 2.79 25.62
N ALA A 42 0.43 2.41 26.88
CA ALA A 42 -0.74 1.63 27.25
C ALA A 42 -2.07 2.34 26.93
N ASP A 43 -2.06 3.64 27.05
CA ASP A 43 -3.17 4.57 26.88
C ASP A 43 -3.10 5.40 25.60
N ALA A 44 -2.26 4.99 24.64
CA ALA A 44 -2.11 5.71 23.37
C ALA A 44 -3.47 5.83 22.66
N PRO A 45 -3.93 7.05 22.33
CA PRO A 45 -5.17 7.25 21.60
C PRO A 45 -5.06 6.78 20.17
N ILE A 46 -6.19 6.31 19.62
CA ILE A 46 -6.35 6.04 18.19
C ILE A 46 -7.25 7.14 17.64
N GLU A 47 -6.65 8.17 17.06
CA GLU A 47 -7.31 9.37 16.60
C GLU A 47 -7.77 9.22 15.15
N ARG A 48 -9.05 9.44 14.84
CA ARG A 48 -9.51 9.61 13.47
C ARG A 48 -9.31 11.06 13.05
N VAL A 49 -8.29 11.33 12.23
CA VAL A 49 -7.88 12.67 11.83
C VAL A 49 -8.75 13.24 10.71
N ALA A 50 -9.13 12.40 9.74
CA ALA A 50 -9.96 12.81 8.61
C ALA A 50 -10.78 11.61 8.09
N THR A 51 -11.90 11.91 7.41
CA THR A 51 -12.81 10.90 6.84
C THR A 51 -13.54 11.46 5.62
N GLY A 52 -14.29 10.62 4.90
CA GLY A 52 -15.11 11.01 3.75
C GLY A 52 -14.42 10.77 2.41
N PHE A 53 -13.43 9.87 2.37
CA PHE A 53 -12.72 9.46 1.16
C PHE A 53 -13.37 8.24 0.51
N GLY A 54 -12.98 7.92 -0.73
CA GLY A 54 -13.46 6.73 -1.43
C GLY A 54 -12.79 5.46 -0.93
N PHE A 55 -11.46 5.41 -0.98
CA PHE A 55 -10.61 4.36 -0.40
C PHE A 55 -9.19 4.89 -0.24
N THR A 56 -8.69 4.92 0.98
CA THR A 56 -7.41 5.55 1.32
C THR A 56 -6.25 4.55 1.30
N GLU A 57 -5.14 4.92 0.64
CA GLU A 57 -3.94 4.12 0.45
C GLU A 57 -2.67 4.97 0.40
N GLY A 58 -1.53 4.31 0.27
CA GLY A 58 -0.22 4.91 0.02
C GLY A 58 0.17 6.03 0.98
N PRO A 59 0.04 5.86 2.30
CA PRO A 59 0.36 6.93 3.23
C PRO A 59 1.86 7.21 3.22
N LEU A 60 2.20 8.51 3.21
CA LEU A 60 3.55 9.01 3.27
C LEU A 60 3.59 10.28 4.13
N TRP A 61 4.38 10.29 5.20
CA TRP A 61 4.68 11.53 5.91
C TRP A 61 5.75 12.30 5.15
N HIS A 62 5.41 13.50 4.68
CA HIS A 62 6.29 14.34 3.87
C HIS A 62 5.97 15.82 4.09
N ASP A 63 7.01 16.66 4.29
CA ASP A 63 6.89 18.10 4.52
C ASP A 63 5.87 18.48 5.62
N GLY A 64 5.91 17.74 6.75
CA GLY A 64 5.06 18.03 7.91
C GLY A 64 3.59 17.67 7.76
N LYS A 65 3.23 16.89 6.74
CA LYS A 65 1.87 16.42 6.45
C LYS A 65 1.86 14.96 6.06
N LEU A 66 0.73 14.30 6.22
CA LEU A 66 0.49 13.03 5.59
C LEU A 66 0.00 13.25 4.16
N TRP A 67 0.73 12.72 3.19
CA TRP A 67 0.29 12.53 1.82
C TRP A 67 -0.39 11.17 1.73
N PHE A 68 -1.46 11.06 0.96
CA PHE A 68 -2.15 9.78 0.75
C PHE A 68 -2.93 9.76 -0.56
N SER A 69 -3.12 8.58 -1.08
CA SER A 69 -3.92 8.30 -2.27
C SER A 69 -5.37 8.01 -1.87
N ASP A 70 -6.32 8.71 -2.48
CA ASP A 70 -7.74 8.36 -2.49
C ASP A 70 -8.01 7.58 -3.78
N VAL A 71 -7.85 6.25 -3.72
CA VAL A 71 -7.81 5.37 -4.90
C VAL A 71 -9.12 5.39 -5.68
N VAL A 72 -10.25 5.30 -4.98
CA VAL A 72 -11.59 5.34 -5.60
C VAL A 72 -11.98 6.78 -5.97
N GLY A 73 -11.56 7.75 -5.17
CA GLY A 73 -11.73 9.18 -5.46
C GLY A 73 -10.83 9.68 -6.59
N ASP A 74 -9.86 8.88 -7.02
CA ASP A 74 -8.85 9.19 -8.04
C ASP A 74 -8.10 10.51 -7.76
N LYS A 75 -7.61 10.64 -6.51
CA LYS A 75 -6.97 11.88 -6.03
C LYS A 75 -5.74 11.60 -5.18
N LEU A 76 -4.73 12.45 -5.34
CA LEU A 76 -3.65 12.59 -4.38
C LEU A 76 -4.00 13.73 -3.42
N ARG A 77 -3.92 13.47 -2.12
CA ARG A 77 -4.31 14.41 -1.06
C ARG A 77 -3.25 14.53 0.01
N THR A 78 -3.33 15.61 0.78
CA THR A 78 -2.61 15.74 2.04
C THR A 78 -3.57 16.01 3.19
N VAL A 79 -3.17 15.63 4.40
CA VAL A 79 -3.84 16.03 5.64
C VAL A 79 -2.79 16.44 6.68
N ASP A 80 -3.02 17.57 7.36
CA ASP A 80 -2.18 17.98 8.48
C ASP A 80 -2.68 17.41 9.81
N ARG A 81 -1.94 17.66 10.90
CA ARG A 81 -2.33 17.20 12.24
C ARG A 81 -3.64 17.76 12.74
N ALA A 82 -4.09 18.91 12.24
CA ALA A 82 -5.36 19.53 12.58
C ALA A 82 -6.54 18.95 11.78
N GLY A 83 -6.28 18.00 10.87
CA GLY A 83 -7.29 17.37 10.02
C GLY A 83 -7.65 18.19 8.78
N LYS A 84 -6.90 19.26 8.44
CA LYS A 84 -7.13 20.02 7.22
C LYS A 84 -6.64 19.23 6.01
N VAL A 85 -7.58 18.84 5.17
CA VAL A 85 -7.33 18.11 3.92
C VAL A 85 -7.12 19.08 2.76
N THR A 86 -6.13 18.78 1.91
CA THR A 86 -5.87 19.52 0.66
C THR A 86 -5.75 18.50 -0.48
N GLU A 87 -6.41 18.77 -1.59
CA GLU A 87 -6.23 18.04 -2.85
C GLU A 87 -5.00 18.58 -3.57
N LEU A 88 -4.03 17.72 -3.86
CA LEU A 88 -2.82 18.07 -4.62
C LEU A 88 -2.97 17.75 -6.11
N LEU A 89 -3.63 16.64 -6.43
CA LEU A 89 -3.78 16.19 -7.81
C LEU A 89 -5.11 15.48 -7.99
N ALA A 90 -5.90 15.89 -8.95
CA ALA A 90 -7.02 15.14 -9.51
C ALA A 90 -6.49 14.15 -10.57
N ASN A 91 -7.25 13.09 -10.86
CA ASN A 91 -6.86 12.04 -11.81
C ASN A 91 -5.48 11.46 -11.47
N SER A 92 -5.30 11.10 -10.19
CA SER A 92 -4.04 10.59 -9.68
C SER A 92 -3.64 9.25 -10.31
N GLY A 93 -4.61 8.48 -10.80
CA GLY A 93 -4.39 7.22 -11.52
C GLY A 93 -3.90 7.38 -12.95
N GLY A 94 -3.97 8.60 -13.51
CA GLY A 94 -3.40 8.95 -14.80
C GLY A 94 -4.18 8.45 -16.04
N LEU A 95 -5.45 8.05 -15.89
CA LEU A 95 -6.32 7.71 -17.03
C LEU A 95 -7.12 8.92 -17.50
N ALA A 96 -7.12 9.18 -18.82
CA ALA A 96 -7.87 10.29 -19.40
C ALA A 96 -9.40 10.15 -19.20
N ASN A 97 -9.91 8.91 -19.25
CA ASN A 97 -11.34 8.61 -19.10
C ASN A 97 -11.50 7.38 -18.18
N PRO A 98 -11.38 7.57 -16.87
CA PRO A 98 -11.52 6.47 -15.93
C PRO A 98 -12.97 5.95 -15.92
N PRO A 99 -13.20 4.62 -15.84
CA PRO A 99 -14.52 4.08 -15.60
C PRO A 99 -15.08 4.57 -14.26
N ALA A 100 -16.36 4.94 -14.24
CA ALA A 100 -17.00 5.43 -13.02
C ALA A 100 -16.92 4.38 -11.90
N GLY A 101 -16.46 4.80 -10.72
CA GLY A 101 -16.33 3.93 -9.54
C GLY A 101 -15.21 2.90 -9.62
N ALA A 102 -14.33 2.98 -10.62
CA ALA A 102 -13.17 2.10 -10.70
C ALA A 102 -12.13 2.48 -9.64
N SER A 103 -11.55 1.46 -9.00
CA SER A 103 -10.42 1.62 -8.07
C SER A 103 -9.11 1.68 -8.87
N ILE A 104 -8.80 2.86 -9.42
CA ILE A 104 -7.71 3.06 -10.39
C ILE A 104 -6.86 4.30 -10.13
N GLY A 105 -7.06 4.97 -9.03
CA GLY A 105 -6.27 6.13 -8.62
C GLY A 105 -4.79 5.80 -8.41
N SER A 106 -4.05 6.71 -7.81
CA SER A 106 -2.71 6.40 -7.30
C SER A 106 -2.77 5.42 -6.12
N ASN A 107 -1.64 4.78 -5.80
CA ASN A 107 -1.48 3.91 -4.64
C ASN A 107 -0.25 4.33 -3.83
N GLY A 108 0.79 3.52 -3.74
CA GLY A 108 1.98 3.77 -2.93
C GLY A 108 2.71 5.06 -3.29
N LEU A 109 3.24 5.72 -2.27
CA LEU A 109 4.01 6.96 -2.34
C LEU A 109 5.33 6.80 -1.62
N ILE A 110 6.42 7.35 -2.17
CA ILE A 110 7.71 7.42 -1.48
C ILE A 110 8.48 8.68 -1.91
N PRO A 111 9.22 9.35 -1.00
CA PRO A 111 10.03 10.50 -1.39
C PRO A 111 11.14 10.08 -2.34
N ASP A 112 11.50 10.93 -3.32
CA ASP A 112 12.62 10.72 -4.20
C ASP A 112 13.79 11.68 -3.85
N ARG A 113 14.96 11.39 -4.40
CA ARG A 113 16.24 12.08 -4.12
C ARG A 113 16.22 13.55 -4.49
N ASP A 114 15.45 13.94 -5.49
CA ASP A 114 15.32 15.32 -5.97
C ASP A 114 14.30 16.15 -5.18
N GLY A 115 13.66 15.54 -4.16
CA GLY A 115 12.64 16.18 -3.34
C GLY A 115 11.22 16.07 -3.91
N SER A 116 11.05 15.38 -5.03
CA SER A 116 9.73 14.96 -5.52
C SER A 116 9.24 13.72 -4.76
N VAL A 117 8.01 13.30 -5.05
CA VAL A 117 7.44 12.05 -4.56
C VAL A 117 7.25 11.10 -5.73
N LEU A 118 7.76 9.88 -5.63
CA LEU A 118 7.37 8.80 -6.53
C LEU A 118 5.97 8.33 -6.16
N MET A 119 5.11 8.21 -7.15
CA MET A 119 3.72 7.80 -7.01
C MET A 119 3.40 6.65 -7.97
N ALA A 120 2.88 5.57 -7.43
CA ALA A 120 2.36 4.46 -8.21
C ALA A 120 0.99 4.84 -8.80
N GLN A 121 0.91 4.99 -10.12
CA GLN A 121 -0.35 5.23 -10.86
C GLN A 121 -0.94 3.89 -11.31
N MET A 122 -1.96 3.40 -10.60
CA MET A 122 -2.57 2.10 -10.91
C MET A 122 -3.22 2.08 -12.29
N GLY A 123 -4.03 3.09 -12.60
CA GLY A 123 -4.77 3.15 -13.86
C GLY A 123 -3.86 3.28 -15.08
N ALA A 124 -2.87 4.18 -15.04
CA ALA A 124 -1.90 4.36 -16.11
C ALA A 124 -0.81 3.28 -16.13
N ARG A 125 -0.74 2.40 -15.09
CA ARG A 125 0.19 1.27 -15.02
C ARG A 125 1.65 1.73 -15.09
N GLN A 126 2.01 2.68 -14.23
CA GLN A 126 3.32 3.32 -14.22
C GLN A 126 3.67 3.89 -12.84
N ILE A 127 4.94 4.22 -12.65
CA ILE A 127 5.41 5.06 -11.55
C ILE A 127 5.79 6.42 -12.15
N VAL A 128 5.37 7.49 -11.47
CA VAL A 128 5.64 8.87 -11.88
C VAL A 128 6.30 9.64 -10.74
N ARG A 129 6.92 10.79 -11.05
CA ARG A 129 7.31 11.79 -10.07
C ARG A 129 6.24 12.86 -9.97
N VAL A 130 5.95 13.29 -8.76
CA VAL A 130 5.06 14.40 -8.46
C VAL A 130 5.85 15.43 -7.66
N ASP A 131 5.96 16.65 -8.15
CA ASP A 131 6.60 17.73 -7.41
C ASP A 131 5.62 18.42 -6.43
N ALA A 132 6.11 19.36 -5.63
CA ALA A 132 5.31 20.09 -4.65
C ALA A 132 4.17 20.92 -5.27
N ALA A 133 4.25 21.23 -6.56
CA ALA A 133 3.22 21.96 -7.31
C ALA A 133 2.19 21.00 -7.95
N GLY A 134 2.35 19.68 -7.77
CA GLY A 134 1.47 18.67 -8.39
C GLY A 134 1.81 18.35 -9.85
N LYS A 135 2.95 18.82 -10.37
CA LYS A 135 3.38 18.47 -11.72
C LYS A 135 3.84 17.03 -11.78
N VAL A 136 3.27 16.27 -12.70
CA VAL A 136 3.55 14.85 -12.92
C VAL A 136 4.56 14.68 -14.06
N THR A 137 5.60 13.90 -13.83
CA THR A 137 6.59 13.50 -14.85
C THR A 137 6.78 11.98 -14.85
N PRO A 138 6.85 11.31 -16.03
CA PRO A 138 7.03 9.87 -16.13
C PRO A 138 8.35 9.42 -15.47
N PHE A 139 8.34 8.22 -14.86
CA PHE A 139 9.54 7.59 -14.30
C PHE A 139 9.74 6.16 -14.81
N LEU A 140 8.84 5.23 -14.52
CA LEU A 140 8.89 3.84 -14.98
C LEU A 140 7.51 3.38 -15.44
N SER A 141 7.41 2.81 -16.65
CA SER A 141 6.13 2.33 -17.20
C SER A 141 6.20 0.96 -17.86
N ALA A 142 7.42 0.43 -18.08
CA ALA A 142 7.60 -0.82 -18.81
C ALA A 142 8.80 -1.62 -18.30
N TYR A 143 8.73 -2.93 -18.49
CA TYR A 143 9.79 -3.90 -18.28
C TYR A 143 9.97 -4.75 -19.54
N GLN A 144 11.17 -4.74 -20.14
CA GLN A 144 11.48 -5.49 -21.38
C GLN A 144 10.48 -5.23 -22.53
N GLY A 145 10.07 -3.97 -22.70
CA GLY A 145 9.12 -3.56 -23.75
C GLY A 145 7.64 -3.84 -23.45
N LYS A 146 7.33 -4.48 -22.33
CA LYS A 146 5.94 -4.75 -21.86
C LYS A 146 5.54 -3.77 -20.77
N ARG A 147 4.30 -3.32 -20.76
CA ARG A 147 3.79 -2.44 -19.71
C ARG A 147 3.77 -3.15 -18.37
N LEU A 148 4.06 -2.40 -17.31
CA LEU A 148 3.86 -2.87 -15.93
C LEU A 148 2.40 -3.29 -15.72
N ASN A 149 2.12 -4.13 -14.71
CA ASN A 149 0.74 -4.53 -14.39
C ASN A 149 -0.03 -3.35 -13.77
N SER A 150 0.35 -2.97 -12.57
CA SER A 150 -0.25 -1.89 -11.80
C SER A 150 0.59 -1.67 -10.54
N PRO A 151 1.68 -0.90 -10.60
CA PRO A 151 2.56 -0.68 -9.45
C PRO A 151 1.76 -0.30 -8.20
N ASN A 152 2.13 -0.89 -7.05
CA ASN A 152 1.34 -0.77 -5.84
C ASN A 152 2.13 -0.08 -4.71
N ASP A 153 3.04 -0.73 -4.00
CA ASP A 153 3.81 -0.14 -2.91
C ASP A 153 5.31 -0.10 -3.22
N LEU A 154 6.04 0.83 -2.59
CA LEU A 154 7.43 1.14 -2.91
C LEU A 154 8.28 1.28 -1.65
N VAL A 155 9.56 0.90 -1.76
CA VAL A 155 10.57 1.13 -0.71
C VAL A 155 11.94 1.37 -1.33
N TYR A 156 12.72 2.30 -0.78
CA TYR A 156 14.14 2.43 -1.08
C TYR A 156 14.97 1.56 -0.15
N ALA A 157 15.91 0.83 -0.70
CA ALA A 157 16.93 0.13 0.06
C ALA A 157 18.06 1.09 0.48
N PRO A 158 18.87 0.76 1.53
CA PRO A 158 19.99 1.60 1.96
C PRO A 158 21.05 1.87 0.86
N ASP A 159 21.16 1.01 -0.14
CA ASP A 159 22.01 1.23 -1.32
C ASP A 159 21.41 2.21 -2.33
N GLY A 160 20.19 2.69 -2.08
CA GLY A 160 19.44 3.58 -2.92
C GLY A 160 18.73 2.91 -4.10
N ALA A 161 18.65 1.58 -4.14
CA ALA A 161 17.79 0.89 -5.09
C ALA A 161 16.32 1.06 -4.72
N LEU A 162 15.47 1.33 -5.71
CA LEU A 162 14.03 1.34 -5.54
C LEU A 162 13.49 -0.08 -5.74
N TRP A 163 12.67 -0.53 -4.79
CA TRP A 163 11.94 -1.79 -4.88
C TRP A 163 10.44 -1.48 -4.91
N PHE A 164 9.68 -2.21 -5.71
CA PHE A 164 8.24 -2.04 -5.77
C PHE A 164 7.51 -3.32 -6.17
N THR A 165 6.26 -3.41 -5.78
CA THR A 165 5.35 -4.49 -6.13
C THR A 165 4.49 -4.11 -7.33
N ASP A 166 4.19 -5.09 -8.21
CA ASP A 166 3.44 -4.85 -9.44
C ASP A 166 2.30 -5.88 -9.63
N PRO A 167 1.31 -5.90 -8.68
CA PRO A 167 0.13 -6.73 -8.79
C PRO A 167 -0.84 -6.21 -9.87
N PRO A 168 -1.87 -6.98 -10.26
CA PRO A 168 -2.77 -6.60 -11.35
C PRO A 168 -3.99 -5.79 -10.91
N PHE A 169 -3.98 -5.10 -9.76
CA PHE A 169 -5.17 -4.42 -9.22
C PHE A 169 -5.74 -3.33 -10.12
N GLY A 170 -4.90 -2.61 -10.87
CA GLY A 170 -5.33 -1.62 -11.87
C GLY A 170 -5.80 -2.23 -13.19
N LEU A 171 -5.78 -3.55 -13.33
CA LEU A 171 -6.31 -4.30 -14.46
C LEU A 171 -7.74 -4.77 -14.11
N PHE A 172 -8.69 -3.86 -14.16
CA PHE A 172 -10.04 -4.01 -13.59
C PHE A 172 -10.98 -4.93 -14.36
N ASN A 173 -10.59 -5.45 -15.54
CA ASN A 173 -11.36 -6.44 -16.32
C ASN A 173 -10.99 -7.88 -15.96
N GLY A 174 -10.71 -8.16 -14.71
CA GLY A 174 -10.43 -9.51 -14.21
C GLY A 174 -8.99 -9.73 -13.73
N MET A 175 -8.26 -8.68 -13.39
CA MET A 175 -6.89 -8.75 -12.85
C MET A 175 -5.96 -9.60 -13.71
N ASP A 176 -5.54 -10.78 -13.25
CA ASP A 176 -4.67 -11.70 -14.00
C ASP A 176 -5.25 -12.18 -15.33
N LYS A 177 -6.58 -12.09 -15.48
CA LYS A 177 -7.31 -12.48 -16.71
C LYS A 177 -7.61 -11.29 -17.62
N ASP A 178 -7.24 -10.06 -17.22
CA ASP A 178 -7.47 -8.87 -18.05
C ASP A 178 -6.68 -9.01 -19.37
N PRO A 179 -7.32 -8.86 -20.53
CA PRO A 179 -6.64 -8.97 -21.84
C PRO A 179 -5.56 -7.91 -22.05
N LYS A 180 -5.52 -6.85 -21.23
CA LYS A 180 -4.48 -5.82 -21.25
C LYS A 180 -3.25 -6.20 -20.43
N LYS A 181 -3.26 -7.32 -19.69
CA LYS A 181 -2.10 -7.78 -18.95
C LYS A 181 -1.02 -8.30 -19.92
N GLU A 182 0.17 -7.71 -19.85
CA GLU A 182 1.27 -8.06 -20.75
C GLU A 182 2.35 -8.92 -20.07
N LEU A 183 2.55 -8.72 -18.74
CA LEU A 183 3.48 -9.53 -17.97
C LEU A 183 2.85 -10.87 -17.58
N PRO A 184 3.61 -11.98 -17.64
CA PRO A 184 3.06 -13.33 -17.38
C PRO A 184 2.75 -13.58 -15.89
N ASN A 185 3.33 -12.77 -14.99
CA ASN A 185 3.25 -12.91 -13.53
C ASN A 185 3.05 -11.54 -12.87
N ASN A 186 3.07 -11.51 -11.53
CA ASN A 186 2.93 -10.32 -10.69
C ASN A 186 4.26 -10.09 -9.97
N PRO A 187 5.23 -9.40 -10.59
CA PRO A 187 6.58 -9.34 -10.06
C PRO A 187 6.74 -8.36 -8.91
N VAL A 188 7.78 -8.60 -8.11
CA VAL A 188 8.46 -7.58 -7.34
C VAL A 188 9.67 -7.15 -8.14
N PHE A 189 9.80 -5.86 -8.34
CA PHE A 189 10.89 -5.25 -9.11
C PHE A 189 11.94 -4.60 -8.22
N ARG A 190 13.17 -4.58 -8.69
CA ARG A 190 14.28 -3.76 -8.20
C ARG A 190 14.80 -2.86 -9.32
N TYR A 191 14.83 -1.56 -9.09
CA TYR A 191 15.42 -0.57 -10.00
C TYR A 191 16.69 0.01 -9.39
N ALA A 192 17.82 -0.20 -10.04
CA ALA A 192 19.12 0.30 -9.59
C ALA A 192 20.02 0.61 -10.77
N GLY A 193 20.75 1.72 -10.74
CA GLY A 193 21.71 2.07 -11.80
C GLY A 193 21.08 2.18 -13.20
N GLY A 194 19.81 2.55 -13.30
CA GLY A 194 19.10 2.64 -14.59
C GLY A 194 18.55 1.30 -15.10
N LYS A 195 18.74 0.21 -14.36
CA LYS A 195 18.28 -1.14 -14.74
C LYS A 195 17.10 -1.56 -13.87
N LEU A 196 16.05 -2.07 -14.52
CA LEU A 196 14.89 -2.67 -13.87
C LEU A 196 14.98 -4.20 -13.96
N ASP A 197 14.95 -4.88 -12.83
CA ASP A 197 14.99 -6.35 -12.75
C ASP A 197 13.76 -6.88 -12.02
N ALA A 198 13.10 -7.91 -12.55
CA ALA A 198 12.06 -8.67 -11.88
C ALA A 198 12.74 -9.70 -10.97
N VAL A 199 12.77 -9.46 -9.66
CA VAL A 199 13.57 -10.24 -8.71
C VAL A 199 12.77 -11.33 -7.99
N ILE A 200 11.42 -11.19 -7.91
CA ILE A 200 10.50 -12.21 -7.40
C ILE A 200 9.31 -12.26 -8.36
N THR A 201 8.93 -13.46 -8.81
CA THR A 201 7.94 -13.62 -9.88
C THR A 201 6.88 -14.69 -9.59
N ASP A 202 6.91 -15.30 -8.39
CA ASP A 202 6.10 -16.44 -8.00
C ASP A 202 5.07 -16.13 -6.89
N LEU A 203 4.84 -14.83 -6.62
CA LEU A 203 3.80 -14.38 -5.72
C LEU A 203 2.44 -14.27 -6.44
N LYS A 204 1.36 -14.39 -5.66
CA LYS A 204 -0.01 -14.30 -6.23
C LYS A 204 -0.43 -12.84 -6.43
N LEU A 205 -0.50 -12.09 -5.34
CA LEU A 205 -0.90 -10.68 -5.34
C LEU A 205 0.03 -9.91 -4.39
N PRO A 206 1.32 -9.66 -4.80
CA PRO A 206 2.25 -8.91 -3.97
C PRO A 206 1.73 -7.49 -3.75
N ASN A 207 1.75 -7.02 -2.50
CA ASN A 207 1.19 -5.74 -2.10
C ASN A 207 2.23 -4.97 -1.28
N GLY A 208 2.06 -4.83 0.03
CA GLY A 208 2.98 -4.09 0.87
C GLY A 208 4.41 -4.62 0.83
N ILE A 209 5.38 -3.71 0.84
CA ILE A 209 6.81 -3.99 0.75
C ILE A 209 7.60 -3.22 1.80
N GLY A 210 8.57 -3.86 2.43
CA GLY A 210 9.46 -3.23 3.40
C GLY A 210 10.79 -3.95 3.53
N LEU A 211 11.81 -3.21 3.94
CA LEU A 211 13.14 -3.74 4.19
C LEU A 211 13.51 -3.60 5.67
N SER A 212 14.26 -4.55 6.19
CA SER A 212 14.92 -4.41 7.48
C SER A 212 15.80 -3.15 7.50
N PRO A 213 16.10 -2.54 8.66
CA PRO A 213 16.93 -1.33 8.74
C PRO A 213 18.30 -1.49 8.09
N LYS A 214 18.84 -2.70 8.04
CA LYS A 214 20.11 -3.01 7.37
C LYS A 214 19.95 -3.28 5.86
N GLY A 215 18.72 -3.44 5.37
CA GLY A 215 18.44 -3.81 3.99
C GLY A 215 18.74 -5.27 3.64
N ASP A 216 19.03 -6.12 4.62
CA ASP A 216 19.42 -7.53 4.43
C ASP A 216 18.23 -8.51 4.46
N THR A 217 17.04 -8.02 4.80
CA THR A 217 15.79 -8.80 4.78
C THR A 217 14.70 -7.97 4.10
N LEU A 218 14.09 -8.56 3.07
CA LEU A 218 12.94 -8.01 2.36
C LEU A 218 11.66 -8.70 2.82
N TYR A 219 10.66 -7.92 3.18
CA TYR A 219 9.33 -8.39 3.54
C TYR A 219 8.33 -8.01 2.45
N ILE A 220 7.52 -8.98 2.00
CA ILE A 220 6.45 -8.77 1.03
C ILE A 220 5.16 -9.34 1.59
N ALA A 221 4.13 -8.52 1.67
CA ALA A 221 2.78 -8.95 1.93
C ALA A 221 2.17 -9.49 0.62
N ASP A 222 1.78 -10.76 0.61
CA ASP A 222 1.04 -11.35 -0.50
C ASP A 222 -0.44 -11.44 -0.10
N TYR A 223 -1.23 -10.51 -0.61
CA TYR A 223 -2.67 -10.44 -0.35
C TYR A 223 -3.40 -11.71 -0.78
N GLY A 224 -3.02 -12.29 -1.92
CA GLY A 224 -3.63 -13.49 -2.48
C GLY A 224 -3.36 -14.77 -1.67
N GLN A 225 -2.34 -14.76 -0.82
CA GLN A 225 -1.98 -15.87 0.05
C GLN A 225 -2.19 -15.57 1.54
N ALA A 226 -2.66 -14.37 1.88
CA ALA A 226 -2.80 -13.88 3.25
C ALA A 226 -1.52 -14.07 4.07
N THR A 227 -0.34 -13.88 3.45
CA THR A 227 0.95 -14.24 4.04
C THR A 227 1.97 -13.13 3.81
N ILE A 228 2.72 -12.79 4.85
CA ILE A 228 3.95 -12.02 4.71
C ILE A 228 5.09 -13.02 4.46
N PHE A 229 5.79 -12.86 3.34
CA PHE A 229 7.02 -13.58 3.06
C PHE A 229 8.23 -12.73 3.43
N ALA A 230 9.29 -13.37 3.90
CA ALA A 230 10.59 -12.77 4.11
C ALA A 230 11.64 -13.44 3.22
N TYR A 231 12.52 -12.63 2.66
CA TYR A 231 13.62 -13.04 1.81
C TYR A 231 14.91 -12.44 2.34
N LYS A 232 16.00 -13.17 2.19
CA LYS A 232 17.34 -12.61 2.39
C LYS A 232 17.74 -11.81 1.17
N VAL A 233 18.32 -10.64 1.39
CA VAL A 233 18.84 -9.75 0.35
C VAL A 233 20.35 -9.70 0.44
N ALA A 234 21.02 -10.05 -0.64
CA ALA A 234 22.48 -9.94 -0.78
C ALA A 234 22.89 -8.49 -1.14
N ARG A 235 24.17 -8.15 -1.02
CA ARG A 235 24.68 -6.80 -1.29
C ARG A 235 24.47 -6.34 -2.74
N ASP A 236 24.41 -7.27 -3.68
CA ASP A 236 24.12 -7.00 -5.10
C ASP A 236 22.62 -6.89 -5.40
N GLY A 237 21.77 -7.09 -4.40
CA GLY A 237 20.32 -7.08 -4.52
C GLY A 237 19.69 -8.41 -4.91
N ALA A 238 20.49 -9.49 -5.01
CA ALA A 238 19.92 -10.82 -5.21
C ALA A 238 19.11 -11.27 -4.00
N VAL A 239 17.96 -11.94 -4.26
CA VAL A 239 17.06 -12.45 -3.21
C VAL A 239 17.16 -13.96 -3.12
N SER A 240 17.13 -14.49 -1.88
CA SER A 240 17.19 -15.91 -1.57
C SER A 240 16.41 -16.25 -0.29
N ASP A 241 16.45 -17.51 0.11
CA ASP A 241 15.99 -17.98 1.42
C ASP A 241 14.55 -17.52 1.76
N ARG A 242 13.63 -17.63 0.77
CA ARG A 242 12.21 -17.35 0.99
C ARG A 242 11.67 -18.17 2.14
N ARG A 243 11.01 -17.50 3.08
CA ARG A 243 10.26 -18.14 4.16
C ARG A 243 8.94 -17.42 4.40
N SER A 244 7.93 -18.16 4.86
CA SER A 244 6.75 -17.55 5.44
C SER A 244 7.16 -16.87 6.76
N PHE A 245 7.00 -15.54 6.81
CA PHE A 245 7.23 -14.80 8.05
C PHE A 245 6.02 -14.87 8.96
N PHE A 246 4.83 -14.65 8.40
CA PHE A 246 3.57 -14.78 9.09
C PHE A 246 2.43 -15.06 8.10
N THR A 247 1.57 -16.03 8.41
CA THR A 247 0.32 -16.30 7.67
C THR A 247 -0.85 -15.87 8.53
N PHE A 248 -1.63 -14.94 8.03
CA PHE A 248 -2.79 -14.42 8.74
C PHE A 248 -3.91 -15.46 8.84
N PRO A 249 -4.60 -15.54 9.98
CA PRO A 249 -5.83 -16.32 10.08
C PRO A 249 -6.90 -15.72 9.17
N LYS A 250 -7.83 -16.53 8.72
CA LYS A 250 -9.03 -16.03 8.05
C LYS A 250 -9.82 -15.15 9.02
N GLY A 251 -10.26 -13.99 8.57
CA GLY A 251 -11.03 -13.06 9.38
C GLY A 251 -11.52 -11.86 8.59
N PRO A 252 -12.50 -11.13 9.11
CA PRO A 252 -13.01 -9.94 8.47
C PRO A 252 -12.04 -8.75 8.61
N GLY A 253 -12.18 -7.77 7.73
CA GLY A 253 -11.56 -6.46 7.85
C GLY A 253 -10.11 -6.39 7.44
N GLY A 254 -9.80 -6.88 6.25
CA GLY A 254 -8.50 -6.70 5.60
C GLY A 254 -7.70 -7.98 5.44
N GLY A 255 -6.57 -7.85 4.79
CA GLY A 255 -5.64 -8.92 4.46
C GLY A 255 -4.19 -8.50 4.66
N ALA A 256 -3.26 -9.28 4.15
CA ALA A 256 -1.84 -8.93 4.06
C ALA A 256 -1.67 -7.86 2.96
N ASP A 257 -1.94 -6.59 3.32
CA ASP A 257 -1.95 -5.43 2.44
C ASP A 257 -0.68 -4.59 2.68
N GLY A 258 -0.76 -3.38 3.19
CA GLY A 258 0.41 -2.55 3.47
C GLY A 258 1.27 -3.04 4.64
N LEU A 259 2.57 -2.79 4.58
CA LEU A 259 3.49 -3.05 5.69
C LEU A 259 4.63 -2.03 5.74
N LYS A 260 5.16 -1.80 6.95
CA LYS A 260 6.39 -1.00 7.17
C LYS A 260 7.24 -1.67 8.26
N VAL A 261 8.54 -1.39 8.23
CA VAL A 261 9.50 -1.89 9.21
C VAL A 261 10.04 -0.74 10.03
N ASP A 262 10.04 -0.86 11.35
CA ASP A 262 10.54 0.19 12.25
C ASP A 262 12.07 0.16 12.42
N LEU A 263 12.62 1.14 13.13
CA LEU A 263 14.06 1.27 13.38
C LEU A 263 14.67 0.09 14.15
N ARG A 264 13.86 -0.69 14.87
CA ARG A 264 14.27 -1.90 15.60
C ARG A 264 14.09 -3.18 14.79
N GLY A 265 13.56 -3.06 13.55
CA GLY A 265 13.29 -4.19 12.67
C GLY A 265 11.96 -4.89 12.94
N ASN A 266 11.10 -4.33 13.80
CA ASN A 266 9.74 -4.88 13.95
C ASN A 266 8.93 -4.61 12.70
N VAL A 267 8.13 -5.59 12.29
CA VAL A 267 7.24 -5.49 11.13
C VAL A 267 5.86 -5.08 11.59
N TRP A 268 5.37 -3.99 11.07
CA TRP A 268 4.02 -3.45 11.27
C TRP A 268 3.26 -3.66 9.98
N ALA A 269 2.19 -4.44 10.01
CA ALA A 269 1.47 -4.83 8.80
C ALA A 269 -0.03 -4.80 9.01
N THR A 270 -0.76 -4.47 7.96
CA THR A 270 -2.20 -4.65 7.94
C THR A 270 -2.55 -6.13 7.88
N GLY A 271 -3.67 -6.48 8.46
CA GLY A 271 -4.19 -7.83 8.51
C GLY A 271 -5.65 -7.84 9.00
N PRO A 272 -6.27 -9.00 9.13
CA PRO A 272 -7.64 -9.09 9.61
C PRO A 272 -7.82 -8.33 10.94
N GLY A 273 -8.74 -7.35 10.93
CA GLY A 273 -9.10 -6.53 12.09
C GLY A 273 -8.25 -5.31 12.35
N GLY A 274 -7.15 -5.05 11.60
CA GLY A 274 -6.35 -3.83 11.78
C GLY A 274 -4.85 -4.02 11.56
N ILE A 275 -4.02 -3.41 12.40
CA ILE A 275 -2.56 -3.48 12.31
C ILE A 275 -2.03 -4.55 13.25
N TRP A 276 -1.19 -5.41 12.74
CA TRP A 276 -0.45 -6.43 13.46
C TRP A 276 1.02 -6.00 13.60
N ILE A 277 1.60 -6.23 14.77
CA ILE A 277 2.97 -5.82 15.10
C ILE A 277 3.76 -7.06 15.48
N PHE A 278 4.86 -7.28 14.76
CA PHE A 278 5.70 -8.47 14.92
C PHE A 278 7.13 -8.07 15.27
N SER A 279 7.78 -8.86 16.13
CA SER A 279 9.24 -8.77 16.28
C SER A 279 9.96 -9.19 14.99
N PRO A 280 11.27 -8.91 14.83
CA PRO A 280 12.05 -9.39 13.67
C PRO A 280 12.05 -10.91 13.52
N ALA A 281 11.82 -11.65 14.63
CA ALA A 281 11.71 -13.10 14.62
C ALA A 281 10.33 -13.65 14.23
N GLY A 282 9.35 -12.75 13.95
CA GLY A 282 7.98 -13.15 13.58
C GLY A 282 7.03 -13.40 14.77
N LYS A 283 7.46 -13.13 16.01
CA LYS A 283 6.57 -13.21 17.17
C LYS A 283 5.61 -12.02 17.17
N THR A 284 4.31 -12.30 17.29
CA THR A 284 3.30 -11.24 17.44
C THR A 284 3.47 -10.52 18.79
N LEU A 285 3.68 -9.21 18.73
CA LEU A 285 3.81 -8.34 19.91
C LEU A 285 2.45 -7.78 20.35
N GLY A 286 1.59 -7.46 19.40
CA GLY A 286 0.26 -6.93 19.65
C GLY A 286 -0.45 -6.52 18.37
N ARG A 287 -1.61 -5.90 18.55
CA ARG A 287 -2.48 -5.48 17.45
C ARG A 287 -3.13 -4.12 17.76
N ILE A 288 -3.33 -3.33 16.73
CA ILE A 288 -4.19 -2.16 16.79
C ILE A 288 -5.47 -2.55 16.03
N HIS A 289 -6.54 -2.82 16.77
CA HIS A 289 -7.85 -3.07 16.18
C HIS A 289 -8.41 -1.79 15.61
N MET A 290 -8.87 -1.84 14.37
CA MET A 290 -9.39 -0.68 13.65
C MET A 290 -10.88 -0.81 13.41
N PRO A 291 -11.65 0.30 13.50
CA PRO A 291 -13.08 0.29 13.21
C PRO A 291 -13.38 0.08 11.72
N GLU A 292 -12.42 0.43 10.84
CA GLU A 292 -12.47 0.27 9.40
C GLU A 292 -11.37 -0.70 8.93
N THR A 293 -11.48 -1.21 7.72
CA THR A 293 -10.42 -2.04 7.12
C THR A 293 -9.17 -1.19 6.88
N ALA A 294 -8.09 -1.49 7.59
CA ALA A 294 -6.80 -0.85 7.36
C ALA A 294 -6.19 -1.38 6.07
N ALA A 295 -5.79 -0.47 5.19
CA ALA A 295 -5.14 -0.77 3.92
C ALA A 295 -3.62 -0.63 4.01
N ASN A 296 -3.12 0.48 4.59
CA ASN A 296 -1.69 0.73 4.68
C ASN A 296 -1.35 1.58 5.92
N LEU A 297 -0.06 1.83 6.13
CA LEU A 297 0.45 2.60 7.26
C LEU A 297 1.75 3.32 6.89
N ALA A 298 2.07 4.39 7.61
CA ALA A 298 3.33 5.11 7.50
C ALA A 298 3.78 5.61 8.87
N PHE A 299 5.09 5.65 9.09
CA PHE A 299 5.65 6.37 10.23
C PHE A 299 5.81 7.85 9.87
N GLY A 300 5.54 8.73 10.81
CA GLY A 300 5.64 10.16 10.63
C GLY A 300 6.11 10.89 11.91
N GLU A 301 6.18 12.22 11.85
CA GLU A 301 6.48 13.05 12.99
C GLU A 301 7.80 12.65 13.69
N GLN A 302 8.90 12.55 12.94
CA GLN A 302 10.22 12.08 13.39
C GLN A 302 10.22 10.66 13.99
N GLY A 303 9.23 9.84 13.64
CA GLY A 303 9.09 8.47 14.15
C GLY A 303 8.21 8.34 15.38
N ASP A 304 7.55 9.43 15.80
CA ASP A 304 6.69 9.46 17.00
C ASP A 304 5.23 9.17 16.73
N ALA A 305 4.83 8.99 15.48
CA ALA A 305 3.47 8.67 15.10
C ALA A 305 3.38 7.58 14.03
N LEU A 306 2.36 6.74 14.18
CA LEU A 306 1.87 5.83 13.15
C LEU A 306 0.63 6.46 12.51
N TRP A 307 0.67 6.67 11.21
CA TRP A 307 -0.44 7.09 10.39
C TRP A 307 -1.01 5.89 9.65
N ILE A 308 -2.33 5.74 9.62
CA ILE A 308 -3.01 4.57 9.07
C ILE A 308 -4.06 5.04 8.07
N THR A 309 -3.99 4.53 6.85
CA THR A 309 -5.07 4.62 5.87
C THR A 309 -6.00 3.43 6.08
N ALA A 310 -7.30 3.72 6.27
CA ALA A 310 -8.28 2.69 6.55
C ALA A 310 -9.61 3.02 5.86
N SER A 311 -9.96 2.25 4.85
CA SER A 311 -11.17 2.44 4.04
C SER A 311 -11.41 3.91 3.67
N THR A 312 -12.29 4.59 4.38
CA THR A 312 -12.71 5.97 4.07
C THR A 312 -12.06 7.02 4.97
N SER A 313 -11.11 6.63 5.83
CA SER A 313 -10.57 7.49 6.89
C SER A 313 -9.06 7.41 7.04
N ILE A 314 -8.52 8.45 7.67
CA ILE A 314 -7.12 8.53 8.12
C ILE A 314 -7.10 8.52 9.64
N TYR A 315 -6.26 7.65 10.21
CA TYR A 315 -6.05 7.55 11.64
C TYR A 315 -4.60 7.85 12.01
N ARG A 316 -4.41 8.24 13.27
CA ARG A 316 -3.11 8.52 13.88
C ARG A 316 -3.03 7.86 15.25
N VAL A 317 -1.87 7.24 15.53
CA VAL A 317 -1.56 6.64 16.83
C VAL A 317 -0.18 7.12 17.26
N PRO A 318 0.00 7.76 18.42
CA PRO A 318 1.32 8.11 18.94
C PRO A 318 2.09 6.83 19.30
N ILE A 319 3.38 6.81 18.92
CA ILE A 319 4.31 5.70 19.19
C ILE A 319 5.58 6.25 19.85
N LYS A 320 6.47 5.37 20.35
CA LYS A 320 7.62 5.77 21.17
C LYS A 320 8.91 5.91 20.35
N GLY A 321 8.93 6.83 19.37
CA GLY A 321 10.14 7.18 18.61
C GLY A 321 10.81 6.01 17.88
N VAL A 322 10.02 5.03 17.45
CA VAL A 322 10.55 3.82 16.78
C VAL A 322 10.32 3.81 15.28
N GLY A 323 9.53 4.74 14.77
CA GLY A 323 9.17 4.79 13.36
C GLY A 323 10.37 5.08 12.46
N ALA A 324 10.59 4.25 11.46
CA ALA A 324 11.58 4.48 10.41
C ALA A 324 10.95 5.34 9.31
N LEU A 325 11.39 6.58 9.18
CA LEU A 325 11.00 7.42 8.06
C LEU A 325 11.59 6.85 6.76
N PRO A 326 10.90 6.98 5.62
CA PRO A 326 11.45 6.54 4.35
C PRO A 326 12.74 7.32 4.02
N MET A 327 13.63 6.69 3.27
CA MET A 327 14.80 7.36 2.72
C MET A 327 14.35 8.61 1.94
N PHE A 328 15.09 9.71 2.05
CA PHE A 328 14.76 11.01 1.45
C PHE A 328 13.53 11.73 2.05
N ALA A 329 12.92 11.24 3.14
CA ALA A 329 11.90 12.01 3.86
C ALA A 329 12.46 13.35 4.37
N ARG A 330 11.62 14.39 4.37
CA ARG A 330 11.92 15.75 4.84
C ARG A 330 11.02 16.13 6.00
#